data_9a2b7b7b5a3dc44fa470f795a143f82e
#
_entry.id   9a2b7b7b5a3dc44fa470f795a143f82e
#
_cell.length_a   1.000
_cell.length_b   1.000
_cell.length_c   1.000
_cell.angle_alpha   90.00
_cell.angle_beta   90.00
_cell.angle_gamma   90.00
#
_symmetry.space_group_name_H-M   'P 1'
#
loop_
_entity.id
_entity.type
_entity.pdbx_description
1 polymer ?
#
loop_
_entity_poly.entity_id
_entity_poly.type
_entity_poly.pdbx_seq_one_letter_code
_entity_poly.pdbx_strand_id
1 'polypeptide(L)'
;MVHMKDTESNICQIAAIKDGRLAISETYHGYSKDDCCHIASATKSIVGLLVGIAIDQGKIGGIDDKVLPYFPDYTPKRGEKTIQDVTIRHLLTMRAPYKGKGDPWTKVCSSGDWTSASLDFLGGHDR
;
A
#
# COMPACT_ATOMS: atom_id res chain seq x y z
N MET A 1 -17.94 -6.56 28.90
CA MET A 1 -16.57 -7.02 28.59
C MET A 1 -16.72 -8.29 27.77
N VAL A 2 -16.40 -8.23 26.47
CA VAL A 2 -16.51 -9.42 25.60
C VAL A 2 -15.26 -10.25 25.84
N HIS A 3 -15.41 -11.37 26.59
CA HIS A 3 -14.35 -12.37 26.68
C HIS A 3 -14.25 -13.10 25.34
N MET A 4 -13.33 -12.68 24.49
CA MET A 4 -12.91 -13.50 23.36
C MET A 4 -12.10 -14.67 23.93
N LYS A 5 -12.61 -15.90 23.77
CA LYS A 5 -11.87 -17.09 24.17
C LYS A 5 -10.62 -17.21 23.32
N ASP A 6 -9.49 -17.40 23.94
CA ASP A 6 -8.14 -17.46 23.34
C ASP A 6 -7.99 -18.50 22.20
N THR A 7 -8.93 -19.41 22.08
CA THR A 7 -8.87 -20.56 21.17
C THR A 7 -9.63 -20.38 19.84
N GLU A 8 -10.41 -19.32 19.67
CA GLU A 8 -11.37 -19.20 18.55
C GLU A 8 -11.11 -18.01 17.61
N SER A 9 -10.08 -17.20 17.84
CA SER A 9 -9.77 -16.05 17.00
C SER A 9 -8.32 -16.05 16.52
N ASN A 10 -8.07 -15.54 15.32
CA ASN A 10 -6.73 -15.29 14.79
C ASN A 10 -6.19 -13.90 15.21
N ILE A 11 -6.76 -13.30 16.25
CA ILE A 11 -6.38 -11.98 16.73
C ILE A 11 -5.16 -12.14 17.65
N CYS A 12 -4.05 -11.51 17.29
CA CYS A 12 -2.83 -11.52 18.08
C CYS A 12 -2.78 -10.38 19.09
N GLN A 13 -3.28 -9.21 18.72
CA GLN A 13 -3.22 -8.00 19.55
C GLN A 13 -4.45 -7.12 19.27
N ILE A 14 -4.93 -6.43 20.30
CA ILE A 14 -5.95 -5.39 20.22
C ILE A 14 -5.42 -4.14 20.94
N ALA A 15 -5.43 -3.01 20.25
CA ALA A 15 -5.19 -1.71 20.86
C ALA A 15 -6.35 -0.76 20.52
N ALA A 16 -6.84 -0.04 21.50
CA ALA A 16 -7.84 1.00 21.29
C ALA A 16 -7.39 2.31 21.95
N ILE A 17 -7.55 3.39 21.21
CA ILE A 17 -7.24 4.74 21.66
C ILE A 17 -8.54 5.51 21.78
N LYS A 18 -8.73 6.18 22.91
CA LYS A 18 -9.83 7.11 23.15
C LYS A 18 -9.29 8.43 23.68
N ASP A 19 -9.72 9.52 23.09
CA ASP A 19 -9.31 10.89 23.50
C ASP A 19 -7.77 11.04 23.60
N GLY A 20 -7.04 10.46 22.63
CA GLY A 20 -5.58 10.50 22.57
C GLY A 20 -4.86 9.59 23.59
N ARG A 21 -5.58 8.76 24.33
CA ARG A 21 -5.02 7.87 25.36
C ARG A 21 -5.30 6.42 25.01
N LEU A 22 -4.31 5.55 25.28
CA LEU A 22 -4.48 4.10 25.14
C LEU A 22 -5.50 3.60 26.19
N ALA A 23 -6.66 3.19 25.73
CA ALA A 23 -7.76 2.72 26.56
C ALA A 23 -7.75 1.19 26.75
N ILE A 24 -7.32 0.44 25.71
CA ILE A 24 -7.23 -1.02 25.70
C ILE A 24 -5.91 -1.42 25.06
N SER A 25 -5.22 -2.39 25.67
CA SER A 25 -4.04 -3.07 25.11
C SER A 25 -4.07 -4.52 25.55
N GLU A 26 -4.53 -5.40 24.69
CA GLU A 26 -4.69 -6.83 24.94
C GLU A 26 -3.85 -7.62 23.94
N THR A 27 -3.29 -8.75 24.41
CA THR A 27 -2.53 -9.69 23.57
C THR A 27 -3.08 -11.09 23.74
N TYR A 28 -2.98 -11.91 22.68
CA TYR A 28 -3.54 -13.25 22.61
C TYR A 28 -2.51 -14.22 22.03
N HIS A 29 -2.73 -15.52 22.21
CA HIS A 29 -1.90 -16.61 21.63
C HIS A 29 -0.41 -16.51 21.96
N GLY A 30 -0.07 -16.02 23.16
CA GLY A 30 1.31 -15.88 23.62
C GLY A 30 2.07 -14.70 23.03
N TYR A 31 1.41 -13.83 22.29
CA TYR A 31 2.01 -12.56 21.83
C TYR A 31 2.19 -11.58 22.98
N SER A 32 3.26 -10.82 22.93
CA SER A 32 3.48 -9.66 23.79
C SER A 32 3.06 -8.37 23.08
N LYS A 33 2.95 -7.27 23.84
CA LYS A 33 2.65 -5.95 23.27
C LYS A 33 3.76 -5.40 22.36
N ASP A 34 4.97 -5.93 22.49
CA ASP A 34 6.16 -5.48 21.75
C ASP A 34 6.44 -6.36 20.51
N ASP A 35 5.64 -7.42 20.32
CA ASP A 35 5.77 -8.29 19.14
C ASP A 35 5.22 -7.62 17.89
N CYS A 36 5.92 -7.80 16.76
CA CYS A 36 5.53 -7.28 15.47
C CYS A 36 4.71 -8.32 14.70
N CYS A 37 3.50 -7.93 14.29
CA CYS A 37 2.65 -8.75 13.45
C CYS A 37 2.59 -8.20 12.03
N HIS A 38 2.61 -9.09 11.04
CA HIS A 38 2.44 -8.70 9.65
C HIS A 38 0.98 -8.31 9.38
N ILE A 39 0.75 -7.04 9.07
CA ILE A 39 -0.60 -6.48 8.87
C ILE A 39 -1.13 -6.60 7.44
N ALA A 40 -0.38 -7.26 6.53
CA ALA A 40 -0.76 -7.46 5.13
C ALA A 40 -1.29 -6.17 4.48
N SER A 41 -2.46 -6.24 3.84
CA SER A 41 -3.05 -5.11 3.09
C SER A 41 -3.54 -3.95 3.96
N ALA A 42 -3.63 -4.09 5.28
CA ALA A 42 -3.88 -2.94 6.16
C ALA A 42 -2.78 -1.85 6.02
N THR A 43 -1.57 -2.24 5.59
CA THR A 43 -0.49 -1.33 5.20
C THR A 43 -0.94 -0.29 4.16
N LYS A 44 -1.86 -0.61 3.26
CA LYS A 44 -2.36 0.33 2.24
C LYS A 44 -3.06 1.55 2.85
N SER A 45 -3.75 1.36 3.97
CA SER A 45 -4.37 2.47 4.70
C SER A 45 -3.31 3.42 5.28
N ILE A 46 -2.22 2.87 5.80
CA ILE A 46 -1.08 3.66 6.29
C ILE A 46 -0.42 4.43 5.14
N VAL A 47 -0.22 3.77 3.99
CA VAL A 47 0.33 4.43 2.78
C VAL A 47 -0.59 5.58 2.33
N GLY A 48 -1.92 5.40 2.36
CA GLY A 48 -2.87 6.47 2.06
C GLY A 48 -2.70 7.69 2.98
N LEU A 49 -2.53 7.48 4.27
CA LEU A 49 -2.23 8.56 5.23
C LEU A 49 -0.90 9.25 4.93
N LEU A 50 0.15 8.49 4.61
CA LEU A 50 1.46 9.04 4.26
C LEU A 50 1.41 9.89 2.99
N VAL A 51 0.62 9.49 1.99
CA VAL A 51 0.38 10.32 0.79
C VAL A 51 -0.32 11.62 1.17
N GLY A 52 -1.33 11.59 2.05
CA GLY A 52 -1.98 12.81 2.57
C GLY A 52 -0.98 13.75 3.25
N ILE A 53 -0.12 13.24 4.11
CA ILE A 53 0.94 14.02 4.76
C ILE A 53 1.92 14.60 3.73
N ALA A 54 2.30 13.85 2.70
CA ALA A 54 3.18 14.33 1.65
C ALA A 54 2.56 15.47 0.83
N ILE A 55 1.24 15.43 0.62
CA ILE A 55 0.49 16.54 0.00
C ILE A 55 0.49 17.76 0.91
N ASP A 56 0.17 17.61 2.18
CA ASP A 56 0.18 18.72 3.16
C ASP A 56 1.56 19.38 3.28
N GLN A 57 2.63 18.60 3.09
CA GLN A 57 4.01 19.11 3.09
C GLN A 57 4.45 19.67 1.74
N GLY A 58 3.58 19.71 0.73
CA GLY A 58 3.91 20.18 -0.62
C GLY A 58 4.90 19.31 -1.40
N LYS A 59 5.12 18.06 -0.97
CA LYS A 59 5.99 17.08 -1.67
C LYS A 59 5.29 16.40 -2.83
N ILE A 60 3.98 16.34 -2.77
CA ILE A 60 3.07 15.88 -3.81
C ILE A 60 2.05 17.01 -4.02
N GLY A 61 1.79 17.41 -5.27
CA GLY A 61 0.87 18.52 -5.56
C GLY A 61 -0.59 18.15 -5.30
N GLY A 62 -0.95 16.88 -5.48
CA GLY A 62 -2.28 16.37 -5.20
C GLY A 62 -2.49 14.95 -5.70
N ILE A 63 -3.65 14.39 -5.39
CA ILE A 63 -3.97 13.00 -5.79
C ILE A 63 -4.21 12.86 -7.31
N ASP A 64 -4.41 13.95 -8.02
CA ASP A 64 -4.58 13.96 -9.48
C ASP A 64 -3.25 14.14 -10.23
N ASP A 65 -2.14 14.29 -9.53
CA ASP A 65 -0.83 14.32 -10.12
C ASP A 65 -0.52 13.01 -10.84
N LYS A 66 0.15 13.14 -11.98
CA LYS A 66 0.68 11.98 -12.71
C LYS A 66 1.78 11.32 -11.89
N VAL A 67 1.84 9.98 -11.97
CA VAL A 67 2.82 9.19 -11.20
C VAL A 67 4.24 9.32 -11.76
N LEU A 68 4.39 9.27 -13.08
CA LEU A 68 5.71 9.22 -13.74
C LEU A 68 6.67 10.37 -13.38
N PRO A 69 6.23 11.62 -13.23
CA PRO A 69 7.14 12.72 -12.86
C PRO A 69 7.85 12.53 -11.51
N TYR A 70 7.33 11.67 -10.65
CA TYR A 70 7.98 11.33 -9.38
C TYR A 70 9.08 10.27 -9.53
N PHE A 71 9.26 9.69 -10.72
CA PHE A 71 10.27 8.68 -11.04
C PHE A 71 11.08 9.09 -12.28
N PRO A 72 11.91 10.14 -12.17
CA PRO A 72 12.62 10.73 -13.32
C PRO A 72 13.60 9.75 -13.98
N ASP A 73 14.11 8.78 -13.24
CA ASP A 73 15.07 7.78 -13.74
C ASP A 73 14.38 6.60 -14.45
N TYR A 74 13.05 6.50 -14.38
CA TYR A 74 12.31 5.44 -15.04
C TYR A 74 11.91 5.84 -16.46
N THR A 75 12.21 4.97 -17.41
CA THR A 75 11.81 5.15 -18.82
C THR A 75 10.77 4.08 -19.19
N PRO A 76 9.52 4.47 -19.54
CA PRO A 76 8.51 3.53 -19.99
C PRO A 76 8.97 2.74 -21.21
N LYS A 77 8.57 1.47 -21.29
CA LYS A 77 8.86 0.61 -22.44
C LYS A 77 8.31 1.22 -23.73
N ARG A 78 9.01 1.04 -24.82
CA ARG A 78 8.62 1.58 -26.15
C ARG A 78 7.19 1.15 -26.50
N GLY A 79 6.37 2.12 -26.88
CA GLY A 79 4.96 1.91 -27.24
C GLY A 79 3.98 1.94 -26.05
N GLU A 80 4.47 2.00 -24.82
CA GLU A 80 3.61 2.14 -23.65
C GLU A 80 3.26 3.62 -23.43
N LYS A 81 1.99 3.95 -23.58
CA LYS A 81 1.48 5.33 -23.41
C LYS A 81 0.57 5.46 -22.19
N THR A 82 -0.11 4.39 -21.79
CA THR A 82 -1.15 4.43 -20.76
C THR A 82 -0.58 4.80 -19.40
N ILE A 83 0.64 4.39 -19.08
CA ILE A 83 1.30 4.74 -17.81
C ILE A 83 1.47 6.24 -17.63
N GLN A 84 1.57 7.01 -18.74
CA GLN A 84 1.68 8.46 -18.70
C GLN A 84 0.43 9.15 -18.15
N ASP A 85 -0.70 8.44 -18.16
CA ASP A 85 -1.99 8.93 -17.67
C ASP A 85 -2.35 8.40 -16.28
N VAL A 86 -1.52 7.52 -15.71
CA VAL A 86 -1.72 7.02 -14.35
C VAL A 86 -1.49 8.13 -13.34
N THR A 87 -2.47 8.35 -12.46
CA THR A 87 -2.40 9.33 -11.37
C THR A 87 -2.25 8.64 -10.02
N ILE A 88 -1.87 9.39 -9.00
CA ILE A 88 -1.83 8.94 -7.60
C ILE A 88 -3.23 8.45 -7.18
N ARG A 89 -4.30 9.14 -7.61
CA ARG A 89 -5.69 8.71 -7.40
C ARG A 89 -5.94 7.30 -7.92
N HIS A 90 -5.46 6.98 -9.13
CA HIS A 90 -5.62 5.64 -9.70
C HIS A 90 -4.95 4.57 -8.84
N LEU A 91 -3.77 4.84 -8.29
CA LEU A 91 -3.07 3.92 -7.38
C LEU A 91 -3.82 3.77 -6.06
N LEU A 92 -4.20 4.88 -5.40
CA LEU A 92 -4.88 4.86 -4.11
C LEU A 92 -6.24 4.17 -4.17
N THR A 93 -6.95 4.25 -5.31
CA THR A 93 -8.27 3.64 -5.50
C THR A 93 -8.22 2.26 -6.16
N MET A 94 -7.02 1.70 -6.37
CA MET A 94 -6.81 0.40 -7.05
C MET A 94 -7.39 0.35 -8.47
N ARG A 95 -7.38 1.48 -9.20
CA ARG A 95 -7.92 1.63 -10.56
C ARG A 95 -6.85 1.90 -11.62
N ALA A 96 -5.59 1.75 -11.28
CA ALA A 96 -4.53 1.84 -12.27
C ALA A 96 -4.65 0.69 -13.28
N PRO A 97 -4.52 0.95 -14.59
CA PRO A 97 -4.52 -0.11 -15.60
C PRO A 97 -3.29 -0.99 -15.41
N TYR A 98 -3.48 -2.31 -15.52
CA TYR A 98 -2.45 -3.31 -15.34
C TYR A 98 -2.25 -4.14 -16.62
N LYS A 99 -1.01 -4.43 -16.96
CA LYS A 99 -0.68 -5.38 -18.03
C LYS A 99 -1.01 -6.80 -17.57
N GLY A 100 -2.21 -7.27 -17.90
CA GLY A 100 -2.91 -8.40 -17.31
C GLY A 100 -2.36 -9.79 -17.60
N LYS A 101 -1.04 -10.02 -17.85
CA LYS A 101 -0.49 -11.36 -18.02
C LYS A 101 0.69 -11.60 -17.08
N GLY A 102 0.57 -12.64 -16.27
CA GLY A 102 1.60 -13.12 -15.36
C GLY A 102 1.31 -12.80 -13.90
N ASP A 103 2.22 -13.23 -13.03
CA ASP A 103 2.18 -12.93 -11.60
C ASP A 103 3.07 -11.71 -11.32
N PRO A 104 2.48 -10.51 -11.15
CA PRO A 104 3.25 -9.30 -10.86
C PRO A 104 3.95 -9.39 -9.51
N TRP A 105 3.35 -10.06 -8.53
CA TRP A 105 3.91 -10.19 -7.19
C TRP A 105 5.26 -10.90 -7.21
N THR A 106 5.32 -12.10 -7.78
CA THR A 106 6.57 -12.84 -7.89
C THR A 106 7.64 -12.06 -8.66
N LYS A 107 7.27 -11.41 -9.76
CA LYS A 107 8.23 -10.63 -10.57
C LYS A 107 8.78 -9.42 -9.82
N VAL A 108 7.95 -8.68 -9.11
CA VAL A 108 8.40 -7.52 -8.32
C VAL A 108 9.28 -7.99 -7.17
N CYS A 109 8.84 -8.99 -6.40
CA CYS A 109 9.57 -9.47 -5.23
C CYS A 109 10.93 -10.12 -5.57
N SER A 110 11.06 -10.72 -6.76
CA SER A 110 12.34 -11.28 -7.23
C SER A 110 13.25 -10.29 -7.95
N SER A 111 12.78 -9.05 -8.18
CA SER A 111 13.57 -8.00 -8.81
C SER A 111 14.56 -7.37 -7.84
N GLY A 112 15.72 -6.97 -8.34
CA GLY A 112 16.67 -6.11 -7.61
C GLY A 112 16.23 -4.64 -7.56
N ASP A 113 15.28 -4.24 -8.41
CA ASP A 113 14.67 -2.91 -8.44
C ASP A 113 13.15 -3.03 -8.43
N TRP A 114 12.57 -2.94 -7.25
CA TRP A 114 11.12 -3.06 -7.06
C TRP A 114 10.35 -1.89 -7.65
N THR A 115 10.96 -0.71 -7.68
CA THR A 115 10.32 0.48 -8.24
C THR A 115 10.10 0.33 -9.74
N SER A 116 11.16 0.07 -10.49
CA SER A 116 11.06 -0.13 -11.94
C SER A 116 10.20 -1.35 -12.29
N ALA A 117 10.35 -2.45 -11.53
CA ALA A 117 9.53 -3.64 -11.73
C ALA A 117 8.04 -3.38 -11.52
N SER A 118 7.66 -2.57 -10.51
CA SER A 118 6.27 -2.19 -10.26
C SER A 118 5.73 -1.28 -11.36
N LEU A 119 6.50 -0.29 -11.80
CA LEU A 119 6.14 0.63 -12.88
C LEU A 119 5.97 -0.10 -14.22
N ASP A 120 6.76 -1.14 -14.46
CA ASP A 120 6.65 -2.00 -15.65
C ASP A 120 5.29 -2.70 -15.79
N PHE A 121 4.57 -2.90 -14.68
CA PHE A 121 3.22 -3.47 -14.67
C PHE A 121 2.12 -2.44 -14.84
N LEU A 122 2.39 -1.17 -14.56
CA LEU A 122 1.45 -0.09 -14.79
C LEU A 122 1.32 0.19 -16.29
N GLY A 123 0.14 0.57 -16.69
CA GLY A 123 -0.20 0.74 -18.09
C GLY A 123 -0.72 -0.54 -18.72
N GLY A 124 -1.21 -0.44 -19.93
CA GLY A 124 -1.87 -1.52 -20.65
C GLY A 124 -3.23 -1.06 -21.14
N HIS A 125 -3.71 -1.66 -22.22
CA HIS A 125 -5.05 -1.37 -22.69
C HIS A 125 -6.03 -2.23 -21.89
N ASP A 126 -7.07 -1.61 -21.35
CA ASP A 126 -8.28 -2.33 -20.97
C ASP A 126 -8.81 -3.02 -22.23
N ARG A 127 -8.96 -4.33 -22.15
CA ARG A 127 -9.61 -5.14 -23.18
C ARG A 127 -11.04 -5.38 -22.78
#